data_05e6608f656b7ac0a460d9ad15b68243
#
_entry.id   05e6608f656b7ac0a460d9ad15b68243
#
_cell.length_a   1.000
_cell.length_b   1.000
_cell.length_c   1.000
_cell.angle_alpha   90.00
_cell.angle_beta   90.00
_cell.angle_gamma   90.00
#
_symmetry.space_group_name_H-M   'P 1'
#
loop_
_entity.id
_entity.type
_entity.pdbx_description
1 polymer ?
#
loop_
_entity_poly.entity_id
_entity_poly.type
_entity_poly.pdbx_seq_one_letter_code
_entity_poly.pdbx_strand_id
1 'polypeptide(L)'
;MKSVIYIVLCIAALAMGAHGPSALAQGYPNRVVKIIVPQPPGGGVDTVGRILAPRLGEALGQTFIVENRAGAAGVIGSAAVARAAPDGYTLLVNAGVLIMGPLVSKDVPYDPLTDFAPITQTDVNPMLLVASVSLPANSVGELIALAKSRPGQISLALPGAGSAMDFSQAMFRHMAGIQVLTPVYRGNSPVMADVVSGQVNATFTSIPTALSLVQGGRLKVLAVTSRTRSTLMPNVPTVAESGLPDFESVGWHGFWAPAKTPRDVVGKLQAALARIVRTPEVSKLLAAQGLEAVGSTPEQFAEYIRSDYDQHVRLIKDAGLKFQ
;
A
#
# COMPACT_ATOMS: atom_id res chain seq x y z
N MET A 1 40.39 -25.15 -52.29
CA MET A 1 40.56 -25.51 -50.86
C MET A 1 40.65 -24.30 -49.92
N LYS A 2 41.28 -23.21 -50.25
CA LYS A 2 41.39 -22.02 -49.36
C LYS A 2 40.03 -21.34 -49.10
N SER A 3 39.11 -21.24 -50.13
CA SER A 3 37.81 -20.60 -49.97
C SER A 3 36.81 -21.36 -49.07
N VAL A 4 36.89 -22.68 -48.96
CA VAL A 4 36.01 -23.48 -48.10
C VAL A 4 36.37 -23.32 -46.62
N ILE A 5 37.68 -23.10 -46.34
CA ILE A 5 38.18 -22.90 -44.97
C ILE A 5 37.67 -21.54 -44.40
N TYR A 6 37.60 -20.50 -45.21
CA TYR A 6 37.06 -19.19 -44.74
C TYR A 6 35.58 -19.23 -44.46
N ILE A 7 34.77 -19.99 -45.20
CA ILE A 7 33.33 -20.14 -44.96
C ILE A 7 33.06 -20.88 -43.66
N VAL A 8 33.83 -21.94 -43.38
CA VAL A 8 33.72 -22.72 -42.11
C VAL A 8 34.11 -21.87 -40.93
N LEU A 9 35.15 -21.05 -41.01
CA LEU A 9 35.58 -20.12 -39.95
C LEU A 9 34.56 -19.01 -39.69
N CYS A 10 33.92 -18.47 -40.71
CA CYS A 10 32.84 -17.47 -40.54
C CYS A 10 31.58 -18.07 -39.87
N ILE A 11 31.19 -19.30 -40.21
CA ILE A 11 30.03 -19.97 -39.59
C ILE A 11 30.33 -20.32 -38.13
N ALA A 12 31.54 -20.72 -37.78
CA ALA A 12 31.95 -20.95 -36.41
C ALA A 12 31.97 -19.68 -35.53
N ALA A 13 32.34 -18.54 -36.12
CA ALA A 13 32.31 -17.24 -35.42
C ALA A 13 30.88 -16.73 -35.15
N LEU A 14 29.89 -17.04 -36.04
CA LEU A 14 28.50 -16.69 -35.82
C LEU A 14 27.80 -17.55 -34.75
N ALA A 15 28.27 -18.78 -34.52
CA ALA A 15 27.70 -19.67 -33.51
C ALA A 15 28.14 -19.33 -32.07
N MET A 16 29.15 -18.52 -31.85
CA MET A 16 29.62 -18.09 -30.52
C MET A 16 28.94 -16.83 -29.97
N GLY A 17 28.05 -16.18 -30.77
CA GLY A 17 27.42 -14.89 -30.39
C GLY A 17 26.06 -15.00 -29.68
N ALA A 18 25.50 -16.20 -29.49
CA ALA A 18 24.13 -16.36 -29.01
C ALA A 18 24.04 -16.85 -27.54
N HIS A 19 24.90 -16.37 -26.67
CA HIS A 19 24.69 -16.52 -25.23
C HIS A 19 24.01 -15.27 -24.72
N GLY A 20 22.66 -15.28 -24.78
CA GLY A 20 21.81 -14.23 -24.24
C GLY A 20 21.92 -14.13 -22.71
N PRO A 21 21.34 -13.09 -22.10
CA PRO A 21 21.50 -12.72 -20.68
C PRO A 21 20.85 -13.66 -19.66
N SER A 22 20.55 -14.92 -20.03
CA SER A 22 19.93 -15.92 -19.13
C SER A 22 20.84 -16.44 -18.01
N ALA A 23 22.13 -16.10 -18.00
CA ALA A 23 23.08 -16.59 -16.99
C ALA A 23 22.97 -15.87 -15.62
N LEU A 24 22.27 -14.73 -15.53
CA LEU A 24 22.23 -13.93 -14.29
C LEU A 24 21.29 -14.50 -13.23
N ALA A 25 20.23 -15.23 -13.59
CA ALA A 25 19.23 -15.68 -12.63
C ALA A 25 19.60 -16.97 -11.88
N GLN A 26 20.43 -17.82 -12.44
CA GLN A 26 20.86 -19.06 -11.74
C GLN A 26 21.72 -18.76 -10.50
N GLY A 27 22.37 -17.61 -10.45
CA GLY A 27 23.18 -17.17 -9.33
C GLY A 27 22.61 -16.03 -8.50
N TYR A 28 21.42 -15.49 -8.84
CA TYR A 28 20.80 -14.39 -8.09
C TYR A 28 20.05 -14.90 -6.85
N PRO A 29 20.17 -14.21 -5.67
CA PRO A 29 21.18 -13.22 -5.35
C PRO A 29 22.50 -13.89 -4.94
N ASN A 30 23.65 -13.30 -5.32
CA ASN A 30 24.98 -13.77 -4.94
C ASN A 30 25.80 -12.74 -4.12
N ARG A 31 25.18 -11.63 -3.78
CA ARG A 31 25.71 -10.55 -2.94
C ARG A 31 24.59 -9.88 -2.17
N VAL A 32 24.94 -8.98 -1.25
CA VAL A 32 23.99 -8.22 -0.43
C VAL A 32 22.97 -7.47 -1.30
N VAL A 33 21.69 -7.61 -0.96
CA VAL A 33 20.58 -6.87 -1.58
C VAL A 33 20.15 -5.73 -0.65
N LYS A 34 19.98 -4.53 -1.20
CA LYS A 34 19.49 -3.36 -0.47
C LYS A 34 18.00 -3.19 -0.67
N ILE A 35 17.28 -3.00 0.42
CA ILE A 35 15.86 -2.62 0.42
C ILE A 35 15.81 -1.15 0.88
N ILE A 36 15.49 -0.25 -0.05
CA ILE A 36 15.34 1.17 0.23
C ILE A 36 13.95 1.39 0.82
N VAL A 37 13.91 2.01 2.00
CA VAL A 37 12.71 2.54 2.67
C VAL A 37 12.75 4.06 2.53
N PRO A 38 11.84 4.68 1.76
CA PRO A 38 11.90 6.12 1.48
C PRO A 38 11.30 6.99 2.61
N GLN A 39 11.18 6.44 3.80
CA GLN A 39 10.58 7.07 4.98
C GLN A 39 11.51 6.95 6.19
N PRO A 40 11.30 7.78 7.24
CA PRO A 40 12.05 7.67 8.48
C PRO A 40 11.87 6.29 9.14
N PRO A 41 12.86 5.83 9.93
CA PRO A 41 12.74 4.60 10.71
C PRO A 41 11.52 4.62 11.65
N GLY A 42 10.90 3.44 11.85
CA GLY A 42 9.77 3.24 12.77
C GLY A 42 8.39 3.50 12.16
N GLY A 43 8.31 3.93 10.90
CA GLY A 43 7.04 4.03 10.17
C GLY A 43 6.56 2.67 9.62
N GLY A 44 5.31 2.62 9.11
CA GLY A 44 4.71 1.38 8.59
C GLY A 44 5.56 0.70 7.50
N VAL A 45 6.04 1.48 6.53
CA VAL A 45 6.92 0.97 5.45
C VAL A 45 8.23 0.39 6.00
N ASP A 46 8.85 1.06 6.99
CA ASP A 46 10.07 0.59 7.64
C ASP A 46 9.81 -0.72 8.41
N THR A 47 8.70 -0.78 9.11
CA THR A 47 8.25 -1.98 9.85
C THR A 47 8.10 -3.18 8.90
N VAL A 48 7.39 -3.01 7.79
CA VAL A 48 7.22 -4.06 6.77
C VAL A 48 8.58 -4.48 6.19
N GLY A 49 9.42 -3.52 5.81
CA GLY A 49 10.77 -3.81 5.32
C GLY A 49 11.60 -4.63 6.31
N ARG A 50 11.58 -4.28 7.61
CA ARG A 50 12.33 -4.99 8.66
C ARG A 50 11.73 -6.33 9.05
N ILE A 51 10.43 -6.52 8.91
CA ILE A 51 9.80 -7.85 9.07
C ILE A 51 10.25 -8.79 7.95
N LEU A 52 10.33 -8.31 6.71
CA LEU A 52 10.54 -9.16 5.54
C LEU A 52 12.01 -9.37 5.17
N ALA A 53 12.90 -8.38 5.41
CA ALA A 53 14.31 -8.45 5.02
C ALA A 53 15.07 -9.68 5.58
N PRO A 54 15.02 -10.01 6.88
CA PRO A 54 15.72 -11.19 7.42
C PRO A 54 15.20 -12.49 6.79
N ARG A 55 13.89 -12.60 6.59
CA ARG A 55 13.23 -13.79 6.04
C ARG A 55 13.50 -13.97 4.54
N LEU A 56 13.66 -12.87 3.80
CA LEU A 56 14.20 -12.92 2.44
C LEU A 56 15.64 -13.47 2.44
N GLY A 57 16.45 -13.02 3.42
CA GLY A 57 17.81 -13.52 3.60
C GLY A 57 17.85 -15.01 3.82
N GLU A 58 17.04 -15.53 4.72
CA GLU A 58 16.90 -16.96 4.99
C GLU A 58 16.42 -17.74 3.76
N ALA A 59 15.41 -17.20 3.05
CA ALA A 59 14.79 -17.86 1.92
C ALA A 59 15.68 -17.92 0.68
N LEU A 60 16.55 -16.92 0.47
CA LEU A 60 17.34 -16.75 -0.75
C LEU A 60 18.86 -16.93 -0.54
N GLY A 61 19.29 -17.20 0.70
CA GLY A 61 20.68 -17.50 1.04
C GLY A 61 21.65 -16.31 0.93
N GLN A 62 21.14 -15.07 1.00
CA GLN A 62 21.93 -13.84 0.93
C GLN A 62 21.40 -12.79 1.90
N THR A 63 22.24 -11.85 2.31
CA THR A 63 21.83 -10.78 3.23
C THR A 63 20.97 -9.73 2.50
N PHE A 64 19.81 -9.42 3.08
CA PHE A 64 18.96 -8.28 2.70
C PHE A 64 19.06 -7.22 3.79
N ILE A 65 19.44 -5.99 3.44
CA ILE A 65 19.57 -4.88 4.39
C ILE A 65 18.55 -3.78 4.09
N VAL A 66 17.93 -3.26 5.13
CA VAL A 66 17.03 -2.10 5.05
C VAL A 66 17.87 -0.83 5.18
N GLU A 67 17.71 0.08 4.22
CA GLU A 67 18.35 1.40 4.19
C GLU A 67 17.27 2.48 4.11
N ASN A 68 17.12 3.30 5.16
CA ASN A 68 16.18 4.41 5.15
C ASN A 68 16.76 5.60 4.37
N ARG A 69 16.06 6.04 3.31
CA ARG A 69 16.36 7.25 2.52
C ARG A 69 15.17 8.18 2.52
N ALA A 70 14.89 8.76 3.68
CA ALA A 70 13.78 9.69 3.85
C ALA A 70 14.02 11.03 3.16
N GLY A 71 12.92 11.75 2.89
CA GLY A 71 12.93 13.13 2.38
C GLY A 71 11.88 13.35 1.30
N ALA A 72 11.32 14.58 1.26
CA ALA A 72 10.28 14.99 0.32
C ALA A 72 9.12 13.97 0.21
N ALA A 73 8.53 13.59 1.33
CA ALA A 73 7.46 12.59 1.42
C ALA A 73 7.80 11.23 0.75
N GLY A 74 9.08 10.84 0.72
CA GLY A 74 9.54 9.58 0.12
C GLY A 74 10.06 9.71 -1.33
N VAL A 75 9.98 10.89 -1.92
CA VAL A 75 10.44 11.12 -3.31
C VAL A 75 11.93 10.83 -3.47
N ILE A 76 12.78 11.26 -2.50
CA ILE A 76 14.24 11.08 -2.60
C ILE A 76 14.61 9.60 -2.70
N GLY A 77 14.09 8.76 -1.80
CA GLY A 77 14.39 7.33 -1.80
C GLY A 77 13.81 6.60 -3.01
N SER A 78 12.59 6.93 -3.41
CA SER A 78 11.93 6.33 -4.57
C SER A 78 12.67 6.66 -5.86
N ALA A 79 13.05 7.94 -6.07
CA ALA A 79 13.85 8.37 -7.22
C ALA A 79 15.24 7.70 -7.28
N ALA A 80 15.85 7.43 -6.13
CA ALA A 80 17.12 6.71 -6.08
C ALA A 80 16.97 5.26 -6.60
N VAL A 81 15.86 4.59 -6.30
CA VAL A 81 15.59 3.24 -6.82
C VAL A 81 15.23 3.28 -8.30
N ALA A 82 14.40 4.24 -8.75
CA ALA A 82 14.05 4.37 -10.17
C ALA A 82 15.30 4.48 -11.08
N ARG A 83 16.37 5.10 -10.56
CA ARG A 83 17.65 5.31 -11.28
C ARG A 83 18.70 4.24 -10.98
N ALA A 84 18.43 3.28 -10.12
CA ALA A 84 19.40 2.23 -9.77
C ALA A 84 19.60 1.23 -10.92
N ALA A 85 20.69 0.48 -10.86
CA ALA A 85 20.92 -0.60 -11.82
C ALA A 85 19.78 -1.63 -11.75
N PRO A 86 19.23 -2.05 -12.90
CA PRO A 86 18.10 -2.97 -12.95
C PRO A 86 18.56 -4.43 -12.82
N ASP A 87 19.30 -4.74 -11.79
CA ASP A 87 19.95 -6.05 -11.54
C ASP A 87 19.35 -6.80 -10.32
N GLY A 88 18.33 -6.18 -9.67
CA GLY A 88 17.64 -6.75 -8.50
C GLY A 88 18.36 -6.55 -7.16
N TYR A 89 19.50 -5.87 -7.12
CA TYR A 89 20.24 -5.65 -5.87
C TYR A 89 19.88 -4.36 -5.14
N THR A 90 19.02 -3.54 -5.75
CA THR A 90 18.41 -2.38 -5.09
C THR A 90 16.90 -2.46 -5.28
N LEU A 91 16.18 -2.70 -4.19
CA LEU A 91 14.74 -2.84 -4.16
C LEU A 91 14.12 -1.63 -3.44
N LEU A 92 12.87 -1.35 -3.71
CA LEU A 92 12.05 -0.39 -2.99
C LEU A 92 10.99 -1.15 -2.21
N VAL A 93 10.81 -0.83 -0.94
CA VAL A 93 9.56 -1.08 -0.23
C VAL A 93 8.89 0.26 0.01
N ASN A 94 7.62 0.40 -0.37
CA ASN A 94 6.87 1.65 -0.22
C ASN A 94 5.38 1.36 -0.03
N ALA A 95 4.58 2.41 0.04
CA ALA A 95 3.13 2.42 0.18
C ALA A 95 2.49 3.20 -0.98
N GLY A 96 1.19 3.37 -0.95
CA GLY A 96 0.43 4.18 -1.92
C GLY A 96 0.97 5.59 -2.15
N VAL A 97 1.76 6.13 -1.21
CA VAL A 97 2.44 7.43 -1.38
C VAL A 97 3.36 7.47 -2.62
N LEU A 98 3.87 6.33 -3.08
CA LEU A 98 4.67 6.25 -4.32
C LEU A 98 3.86 6.74 -5.53
N ILE A 99 2.60 6.34 -5.62
CA ILE A 99 1.72 6.70 -6.74
C ILE A 99 1.03 8.04 -6.53
N MET A 100 0.81 8.44 -5.27
CA MET A 100 0.18 9.71 -4.92
C MET A 100 1.10 10.92 -5.14
N GLY A 101 2.41 10.76 -4.91
CA GLY A 101 3.38 11.84 -5.02
C GLY A 101 3.24 12.65 -6.31
N PRO A 102 3.28 12.02 -7.51
CA PRO A 102 3.13 12.73 -8.80
C PRO A 102 1.76 13.37 -9.02
N LEU A 103 0.71 12.92 -8.33
CA LEU A 103 -0.63 13.52 -8.40
C LEU A 103 -0.75 14.82 -7.62
N VAL A 104 0.07 14.98 -6.57
CA VAL A 104 0.00 16.13 -5.66
C VAL A 104 1.17 17.11 -5.83
N SER A 105 2.25 16.72 -6.51
CA SER A 105 3.42 17.57 -6.76
C SER A 105 4.00 17.33 -8.15
N LYS A 106 4.32 18.41 -8.84
CA LYS A 106 4.97 18.37 -10.17
C LYS A 106 6.49 18.13 -10.08
N ASP A 107 7.07 18.25 -8.89
CA ASP A 107 8.52 18.14 -8.67
C ASP A 107 8.98 16.69 -8.42
N VAL A 108 8.12 15.70 -8.67
CA VAL A 108 8.45 14.28 -8.51
C VAL A 108 9.18 13.78 -9.76
N PRO A 109 10.48 13.37 -9.64
CA PRO A 109 11.33 13.07 -10.81
C PRO A 109 11.24 11.59 -11.23
N TYR A 110 10.07 10.95 -11.11
CA TYR A 110 9.78 9.58 -11.56
C TYR A 110 8.31 9.43 -11.97
N ASP A 111 8.06 8.49 -12.86
CA ASP A 111 6.71 8.00 -13.17
C ASP A 111 6.45 6.70 -12.38
N PRO A 112 5.44 6.66 -11.50
CA PRO A 112 5.18 5.51 -10.65
C PRO A 112 4.70 4.27 -11.42
N LEU A 113 4.19 4.45 -12.65
CA LEU A 113 3.64 3.37 -13.47
C LEU A 113 4.68 2.77 -14.44
N THR A 114 5.75 3.51 -14.76
CA THR A 114 6.71 3.11 -15.80
C THR A 114 8.14 2.95 -15.31
N ASP A 115 8.56 3.64 -14.24
CA ASP A 115 9.95 3.62 -13.77
C ASP A 115 10.25 2.48 -12.77
N PHE A 116 9.24 1.69 -12.42
CA PHE A 116 9.36 0.58 -11.48
C PHE A 116 8.76 -0.71 -12.05
N ALA A 117 9.40 -1.83 -11.73
CA ALA A 117 8.86 -3.16 -11.92
C ALA A 117 8.18 -3.61 -10.61
N PRO A 118 6.85 -3.73 -10.55
CA PRO A 118 6.15 -4.28 -9.38
C PRO A 118 6.61 -5.71 -9.12
N ILE A 119 6.91 -6.03 -7.85
CA ILE A 119 7.26 -7.39 -7.43
C ILE A 119 6.04 -8.05 -6.79
N THR A 120 5.51 -7.45 -5.73
CA THR A 120 4.33 -7.96 -5.03
C THR A 120 3.75 -6.91 -4.10
N GLN A 121 2.43 -6.87 -3.97
CA GLN A 121 1.76 -6.27 -2.83
C GLN A 121 1.92 -7.20 -1.63
N THR A 122 2.53 -6.72 -0.57
CA THR A 122 2.82 -7.54 0.61
C THR A 122 1.64 -7.65 1.55
N ASP A 123 0.91 -6.56 1.71
CA ASP A 123 -0.19 -6.43 2.65
C ASP A 123 -1.15 -5.31 2.26
N VAL A 124 -2.31 -5.32 2.89
CA VAL A 124 -3.27 -4.22 2.94
C VAL A 124 -3.53 -3.81 4.37
N ASN A 125 -3.88 -2.55 4.57
CA ASN A 125 -4.22 -1.96 5.85
C ASN A 125 -5.65 -1.42 5.82
N PRO A 126 -6.67 -2.27 6.05
CA PRO A 126 -8.04 -1.81 6.12
C PRO A 126 -8.24 -0.94 7.37
N MET A 127 -9.12 0.04 7.23
CA MET A 127 -9.55 0.89 8.32
C MET A 127 -10.96 0.52 8.77
N LEU A 128 -11.35 1.01 9.94
CA LEU A 128 -12.71 0.93 10.46
C LEU A 128 -13.38 2.30 10.35
N LEU A 129 -14.63 2.31 9.93
CA LEU A 129 -15.57 3.37 10.24
C LEU A 129 -16.19 3.06 11.59
N VAL A 130 -15.81 3.82 12.62
CA VAL A 130 -16.31 3.68 14.00
C VAL A 130 -17.17 4.87 14.37
N ALA A 131 -18.13 4.64 15.26
CA ALA A 131 -19.04 5.65 15.75
C ALA A 131 -19.20 5.61 17.27
N SER A 132 -19.58 6.75 17.83
CA SER A 132 -20.02 6.84 19.21
C SER A 132 -21.21 5.91 19.49
N VAL A 133 -21.25 5.29 20.66
CA VAL A 133 -22.39 4.50 21.09
C VAL A 133 -23.67 5.33 21.22
N SER A 134 -23.56 6.64 21.44
CA SER A 134 -24.68 7.57 21.52
C SER A 134 -25.29 7.95 20.16
N LEU A 135 -24.57 7.71 19.04
CA LEU A 135 -25.08 8.00 17.71
C LEU A 135 -26.27 7.06 17.38
N PRO A 136 -27.44 7.56 16.97
CA PRO A 136 -28.60 6.74 16.60
C PRO A 136 -28.44 6.16 15.17
N ALA A 137 -27.33 5.48 14.92
CA ALA A 137 -27.02 4.75 13.68
C ALA A 137 -26.15 3.53 14.02
N ASN A 138 -26.53 2.34 13.53
CA ASN A 138 -25.85 1.07 13.77
C ASN A 138 -25.30 0.43 12.49
N SER A 139 -25.49 1.09 11.36
CA SER A 139 -24.99 0.69 10.04
C SER A 139 -24.54 1.90 9.22
N VAL A 140 -23.79 1.65 8.16
CA VAL A 140 -23.41 2.70 7.20
C VAL A 140 -24.64 3.31 6.55
N GLY A 141 -25.64 2.51 6.17
CA GLY A 141 -26.88 3.00 5.57
C GLY A 141 -27.65 3.94 6.51
N GLU A 142 -27.74 3.59 7.81
CA GLU A 142 -28.37 4.45 8.82
C GLU A 142 -27.59 5.75 9.05
N LEU A 143 -26.24 5.68 9.07
CA LEU A 143 -25.40 6.88 9.16
C LEU A 143 -25.62 7.81 7.97
N ILE A 144 -25.65 7.26 6.75
CA ILE A 144 -25.91 8.04 5.53
C ILE A 144 -27.31 8.68 5.57
N ALA A 145 -28.34 7.91 5.94
CA ALA A 145 -29.71 8.41 6.06
C ALA A 145 -29.80 9.54 7.10
N LEU A 146 -29.16 9.36 8.27
CA LEU A 146 -29.09 10.36 9.32
C LEU A 146 -28.39 11.64 8.86
N ALA A 147 -27.24 11.51 8.16
CA ALA A 147 -26.50 12.66 7.66
C ALA A 147 -27.28 13.42 6.56
N LYS A 148 -28.03 12.70 5.71
CA LYS A 148 -28.92 13.33 4.70
C LYS A 148 -30.09 14.04 5.33
N SER A 149 -30.66 13.52 6.43
CA SER A 149 -31.77 14.17 7.14
C SER A 149 -31.34 15.38 7.98
N ARG A 150 -30.04 15.48 8.31
CA ARG A 150 -29.45 16.54 9.14
C ARG A 150 -28.15 17.06 8.54
N PRO A 151 -28.20 17.75 7.36
CA PRO A 151 -26.99 18.23 6.68
C PRO A 151 -26.16 19.13 7.60
N GLY A 152 -24.85 18.86 7.67
CA GLY A 152 -23.91 19.63 8.48
C GLY A 152 -24.04 19.49 10.00
N GLN A 153 -24.85 18.53 10.51
CA GLN A 153 -25.00 18.31 11.95
C GLN A 153 -24.25 17.05 12.44
N ILE A 154 -23.97 16.11 11.54
CA ILE A 154 -23.18 14.93 11.86
C ILE A 154 -21.71 15.27 11.69
N SER A 155 -20.89 14.87 12.65
CA SER A 155 -19.45 15.10 12.63
C SER A 155 -18.66 13.82 12.38
N LEU A 156 -17.75 13.87 11.42
CA LEU A 156 -16.72 12.87 11.18
C LEU A 156 -15.34 13.52 11.45
N ALA A 157 -14.68 13.13 12.53
CA ALA A 157 -13.41 13.71 12.92
C ALA A 157 -12.26 13.20 12.06
N LEU A 158 -11.21 14.04 11.91
CA LEU A 158 -9.98 13.73 11.21
C LEU A 158 -8.78 13.83 12.16
N PRO A 159 -7.88 12.86 12.20
CA PRO A 159 -6.66 12.92 13.02
C PRO A 159 -5.58 13.84 12.43
N GLY A 160 -5.80 14.38 11.24
CA GLY A 160 -4.91 15.29 10.52
C GLY A 160 -5.34 15.46 9.08
N ALA A 161 -5.19 16.66 8.56
CA ALA A 161 -5.43 16.96 7.15
C ALA A 161 -4.39 16.24 6.26
N GLY A 162 -4.82 15.72 5.10
CA GLY A 162 -3.97 14.98 4.16
C GLY A 162 -3.59 13.57 4.62
N SER A 163 -4.18 13.06 5.71
CA SER A 163 -3.98 11.68 6.15
C SER A 163 -4.77 10.67 5.29
N ALA A 164 -4.41 9.38 5.36
CA ALA A 164 -5.20 8.32 4.72
C ALA A 164 -6.66 8.31 5.21
N MET A 165 -6.90 8.65 6.48
CA MET A 165 -8.25 8.77 7.04
C MET A 165 -9.02 9.95 6.44
N ASP A 166 -8.35 11.08 6.17
CA ASP A 166 -8.95 12.23 5.48
C ASP A 166 -9.40 11.85 4.07
N PHE A 167 -8.54 11.14 3.35
CA PHE A 167 -8.84 10.64 2.02
C PHE A 167 -10.04 9.68 2.02
N SER A 168 -10.05 8.70 2.92
CA SER A 168 -11.17 7.76 3.09
C SER A 168 -12.48 8.46 3.41
N GLN A 169 -12.42 9.48 4.27
CA GLN A 169 -13.58 10.29 4.64
C GLN A 169 -14.07 11.15 3.48
N ALA A 170 -13.16 11.77 2.72
CA ALA A 170 -13.52 12.57 1.54
C ALA A 170 -14.23 11.70 0.50
N MET A 171 -13.69 10.50 0.22
CA MET A 171 -14.29 9.53 -0.68
C MET A 171 -15.67 9.06 -0.19
N PHE A 172 -15.78 8.72 1.10
CA PHE A 172 -17.05 8.31 1.70
C PHE A 172 -18.12 9.40 1.57
N ARG A 173 -17.78 10.64 1.90
CA ARG A 173 -18.70 11.78 1.79
C ARG A 173 -19.15 12.03 0.36
N HIS A 174 -18.22 11.97 -0.57
CA HIS A 174 -18.48 12.17 -2.00
C HIS A 174 -19.44 11.08 -2.54
N MET A 175 -19.11 9.82 -2.33
CA MET A 175 -19.90 8.68 -2.82
C MET A 175 -21.27 8.60 -2.14
N ALA A 176 -21.37 8.91 -0.85
CA ALA A 176 -22.62 8.91 -0.11
C ALA A 176 -23.50 10.16 -0.40
N GLY A 177 -22.94 11.21 -1.00
CA GLY A 177 -23.63 12.48 -1.24
C GLY A 177 -24.10 13.15 0.06
N ILE A 178 -23.23 13.16 1.11
CA ILE A 178 -23.55 13.70 2.43
C ILE A 178 -22.70 14.92 2.78
N GLN A 179 -23.31 15.82 3.55
CA GLN A 179 -22.63 16.97 4.15
C GLN A 179 -22.49 16.74 5.65
N VAL A 180 -21.23 16.71 6.13
CA VAL A 180 -20.89 16.51 7.53
C VAL A 180 -19.87 17.54 8.00
N LEU A 181 -19.79 17.78 9.31
CA LEU A 181 -18.71 18.54 9.92
C LEU A 181 -17.44 17.67 9.95
N THR A 182 -16.31 18.28 9.70
CA THR A 182 -15.01 17.58 9.67
C THR A 182 -14.00 18.23 10.61
N PRO A 183 -14.19 18.13 11.94
CA PRO A 183 -13.23 18.70 12.88
C PRO A 183 -11.88 18.01 12.74
N VAL A 184 -10.82 18.81 12.60
CA VAL A 184 -9.43 18.33 12.44
C VAL A 184 -8.70 18.39 13.77
N TYR A 185 -8.11 17.28 14.14
CA TYR A 185 -7.36 17.08 15.38
C TYR A 185 -5.86 16.93 15.12
N ARG A 186 -5.06 16.99 16.19
CA ARG A 186 -3.62 16.71 16.13
C ARG A 186 -3.33 15.27 16.57
N GLY A 187 -3.76 14.30 15.74
CA GLY A 187 -3.52 12.87 15.98
C GLY A 187 -4.77 12.07 16.37
N ASN A 188 -4.63 10.73 16.41
CA ASN A 188 -5.73 9.81 16.66
C ASN A 188 -6.27 9.84 18.10
N SER A 189 -5.38 9.99 19.10
CA SER A 189 -5.79 9.87 20.51
C SER A 189 -6.89 10.85 20.90
N PRO A 190 -6.82 12.17 20.62
CA PRO A 190 -7.90 13.10 20.93
C PRO A 190 -9.17 12.81 20.11
N VAL A 191 -9.06 12.37 18.83
CA VAL A 191 -10.21 11.94 18.05
C VAL A 191 -10.96 10.82 18.74
N MET A 192 -10.24 9.77 19.14
CA MET A 192 -10.83 8.60 19.78
C MET A 192 -11.50 8.94 21.11
N ALA A 193 -10.92 9.85 21.90
CA ALA A 193 -11.49 10.33 23.15
C ALA A 193 -12.86 11.02 22.91
N ASP A 194 -12.93 11.90 21.89
CA ASP A 194 -14.14 12.66 21.59
C ASP A 194 -15.23 11.81 20.92
N VAL A 195 -14.85 10.78 20.13
CA VAL A 195 -15.83 9.80 19.61
C VAL A 195 -16.41 8.95 20.74
N VAL A 196 -15.57 8.51 21.68
CA VAL A 196 -15.99 7.72 22.86
C VAL A 196 -16.93 8.54 23.76
N SER A 197 -16.65 9.82 23.98
CA SER A 197 -17.50 10.71 24.79
C SER A 197 -18.76 11.18 24.07
N GLY A 198 -18.85 10.99 22.74
CA GLY A 198 -19.97 11.46 21.92
C GLY A 198 -19.89 12.94 21.49
N GLN A 199 -18.78 13.64 21.77
CA GLN A 199 -18.53 15.00 21.27
C GLN A 199 -18.40 15.02 19.73
N VAL A 200 -17.90 13.92 19.17
CA VAL A 200 -17.86 13.66 17.73
C VAL A 200 -18.60 12.37 17.43
N ASN A 201 -19.32 12.34 16.30
CA ASN A 201 -20.23 11.22 15.99
C ASN A 201 -19.48 9.99 15.47
N ALA A 202 -18.48 10.16 14.58
CA ALA A 202 -17.78 9.05 13.96
C ALA A 202 -16.37 9.46 13.47
N THR A 203 -15.57 8.47 13.11
CA THR A 203 -14.25 8.65 12.48
C THR A 203 -13.83 7.41 11.72
N PHE A 204 -12.90 7.57 10.77
CA PHE A 204 -12.11 6.47 10.24
C PHE A 204 -10.85 6.29 11.08
N THR A 205 -10.50 5.04 11.40
CA THR A 205 -9.33 4.72 12.24
C THR A 205 -8.76 3.33 11.92
N SER A 206 -7.53 3.06 12.34
CA SER A 206 -6.94 1.72 12.18
C SER A 206 -7.57 0.70 13.13
N ILE A 207 -7.57 -0.58 12.72
CA ILE A 207 -8.08 -1.68 13.54
C ILE A 207 -7.38 -1.74 14.90
N PRO A 208 -6.04 -1.72 15.01
CA PRO A 208 -5.38 -1.76 16.33
C PRO A 208 -5.78 -0.62 17.27
N THR A 209 -5.99 0.59 16.71
CA THR A 209 -6.38 1.76 17.52
C THR A 209 -7.76 1.60 18.14
N ALA A 210 -8.71 1.01 17.41
CA ALA A 210 -10.09 0.89 17.86
C ALA A 210 -10.37 -0.41 18.66
N LEU A 211 -9.57 -1.45 18.49
CA LEU A 211 -9.88 -2.82 18.89
C LEU A 211 -10.31 -2.94 20.35
N SER A 212 -9.54 -2.38 21.28
CA SER A 212 -9.86 -2.45 22.73
C SER A 212 -11.13 -1.69 23.10
N LEU A 213 -11.40 -0.56 22.44
CA LEU A 213 -12.60 0.26 22.68
C LEU A 213 -13.85 -0.42 22.13
N VAL A 214 -13.74 -1.10 20.99
CA VAL A 214 -14.81 -1.89 20.38
C VAL A 214 -15.13 -3.10 21.22
N GLN A 215 -14.11 -3.88 21.64
CA GLN A 215 -14.28 -5.03 22.51
C GLN A 215 -14.86 -4.66 23.88
N GLY A 216 -14.52 -3.48 24.37
CA GLY A 216 -15.10 -2.92 25.61
C GLY A 216 -16.48 -2.28 25.44
N GLY A 217 -17.11 -2.36 24.25
CA GLY A 217 -18.43 -1.78 23.98
C GLY A 217 -18.49 -0.25 24.05
N ARG A 218 -17.35 0.42 23.99
CA ARG A 218 -17.26 1.89 24.07
C ARG A 218 -17.40 2.58 22.71
N LEU A 219 -17.25 1.84 21.62
CA LEU A 219 -17.45 2.28 20.25
C LEU A 219 -18.27 1.26 19.48
N LYS A 220 -19.06 1.73 18.52
CA LYS A 220 -19.67 0.91 17.47
C LYS A 220 -18.72 0.81 16.28
N VAL A 221 -18.63 -0.38 15.67
CA VAL A 221 -18.03 -0.51 14.34
C VAL A 221 -19.16 -0.59 13.32
N LEU A 222 -19.15 0.31 12.35
CA LEU A 222 -20.16 0.35 11.30
C LEU A 222 -19.72 -0.45 10.07
N ALA A 223 -18.45 -0.37 9.69
CA ALA A 223 -17.89 -1.10 8.56
C ALA A 223 -16.37 -1.12 8.56
N VAL A 224 -15.79 -2.03 7.75
CA VAL A 224 -14.40 -1.97 7.28
C VAL A 224 -14.32 -1.30 5.91
N THR A 225 -13.17 -0.69 5.60
CA THR A 225 -12.97 0.08 4.37
C THR A 225 -12.47 -0.73 3.19
N SER A 226 -12.11 -1.98 3.39
CA SER A 226 -11.68 -2.91 2.34
C SER A 226 -12.86 -3.39 1.48
N ARG A 227 -12.57 -3.83 0.26
CA ARG A 227 -13.58 -4.38 -0.66
C ARG A 227 -14.21 -5.68 -0.13
N THR A 228 -13.42 -6.51 0.53
CA THR A 228 -13.85 -7.73 1.21
C THR A 228 -13.73 -7.56 2.71
N ARG A 229 -14.47 -8.36 3.49
CA ARG A 229 -14.37 -8.31 4.96
C ARG A 229 -12.97 -8.62 5.44
N SER A 230 -12.54 -7.87 6.45
CA SER A 230 -11.23 -8.04 7.07
C SER A 230 -11.12 -9.39 7.79
N THR A 231 -10.01 -10.09 7.61
CA THR A 231 -9.71 -11.30 8.37
C THR A 231 -9.53 -11.03 9.87
N LEU A 232 -9.16 -9.80 10.20
CA LEU A 232 -9.03 -9.33 11.60
C LEU A 232 -10.38 -9.02 12.23
N MET A 233 -11.42 -8.75 11.42
CA MET A 233 -12.78 -8.37 11.86
C MET A 233 -13.86 -9.05 10.98
N PRO A 234 -13.92 -10.39 10.91
CA PRO A 234 -14.70 -11.12 9.89
C PRO A 234 -16.23 -10.91 10.00
N ASN A 235 -16.70 -10.51 11.16
CA ASN A 235 -18.12 -10.25 11.40
C ASN A 235 -18.54 -8.80 11.05
N VAL A 236 -17.59 -7.91 10.75
CA VAL A 236 -17.86 -6.52 10.38
C VAL A 236 -18.09 -6.44 8.88
N PRO A 237 -19.21 -5.86 8.41
CA PRO A 237 -19.47 -5.69 6.99
C PRO A 237 -18.51 -4.66 6.37
N THR A 238 -18.35 -4.69 5.06
CA THR A 238 -17.63 -3.63 4.36
C THR A 238 -18.53 -2.42 4.09
N VAL A 239 -17.92 -1.26 3.84
CA VAL A 239 -18.66 -0.09 3.36
C VAL A 239 -19.33 -0.41 2.02
N ALA A 240 -18.66 -1.21 1.16
CA ALA A 240 -19.20 -1.65 -0.12
C ALA A 240 -20.46 -2.51 0.05
N GLU A 241 -20.46 -3.50 0.95
CA GLU A 241 -21.64 -4.30 1.29
C GLU A 241 -22.79 -3.48 1.88
N SER A 242 -22.46 -2.33 2.46
CA SER A 242 -23.39 -1.51 3.24
C SER A 242 -24.03 -0.34 2.46
N GLY A 243 -23.98 -0.36 1.12
CA GLY A 243 -24.68 0.58 0.26
C GLY A 243 -23.83 1.50 -0.61
N LEU A 244 -22.49 1.33 -0.60
CA LEU A 244 -21.56 2.02 -1.48
C LEU A 244 -20.68 1.00 -2.23
N PRO A 245 -21.19 0.29 -3.24
CA PRO A 245 -20.60 -0.93 -3.81
C PRO A 245 -19.18 -0.74 -4.39
N ASP A 246 -18.83 0.47 -4.80
CA ASP A 246 -17.50 0.77 -5.35
C ASP A 246 -16.54 1.39 -4.32
N PHE A 247 -16.94 1.43 -3.05
CA PHE A 247 -16.09 1.96 -2.01
C PHE A 247 -14.97 0.98 -1.65
N GLU A 248 -13.76 1.42 -1.79
CA GLU A 248 -12.57 0.79 -1.23
C GLU A 248 -11.56 1.87 -0.88
N SER A 249 -11.11 1.88 0.36
CA SER A 249 -10.07 2.78 0.83
C SER A 249 -9.19 2.07 1.85
N VAL A 250 -8.08 1.53 1.39
CA VAL A 250 -7.13 0.80 2.22
C VAL A 250 -5.73 1.38 2.04
N GLY A 251 -4.95 1.39 3.12
CA GLY A 251 -3.52 1.50 2.99
C GLY A 251 -2.95 0.19 2.47
N TRP A 252 -1.77 0.21 1.89
CA TRP A 252 -1.10 -0.98 1.39
C TRP A 252 0.40 -0.75 1.26
N HIS A 253 1.16 -1.85 1.27
CA HIS A 253 2.59 -1.83 1.02
C HIS A 253 2.94 -2.81 -0.09
N GLY A 254 4.06 -2.54 -0.75
CA GLY A 254 4.56 -3.43 -1.77
C GLY A 254 6.06 -3.29 -1.97
N PHE A 255 6.59 -4.19 -2.78
CA PHE A 255 7.98 -4.21 -3.21
C PHE A 255 8.07 -3.97 -4.70
N TRP A 256 9.08 -3.20 -5.09
CA TRP A 256 9.43 -2.90 -6.48
C TRP A 256 10.92 -3.06 -6.71
N ALA A 257 11.27 -3.25 -7.96
CA ALA A 257 12.61 -3.10 -8.49
C ALA A 257 12.63 -1.98 -9.54
N PRO A 258 13.80 -1.53 -10.03
CA PRO A 258 13.87 -0.65 -11.22
C PRO A 258 13.19 -1.29 -12.44
N ALA A 259 12.54 -0.48 -13.28
CA ALA A 259 11.65 -0.94 -14.37
C ALA A 259 12.23 -2.02 -15.29
N LYS A 260 13.54 -1.98 -15.59
CA LYS A 260 14.19 -2.91 -16.51
C LYS A 260 14.80 -4.13 -15.84
N THR A 261 14.45 -4.41 -14.58
CA THR A 261 14.92 -5.61 -13.85
C THR A 261 14.43 -6.87 -14.56
N PRO A 262 15.29 -7.87 -14.80
CA PRO A 262 14.93 -9.11 -15.50
C PRO A 262 13.74 -9.81 -14.84
N ARG A 263 12.84 -10.36 -15.65
CA ARG A 263 11.59 -10.98 -15.19
C ARG A 263 11.82 -12.18 -14.28
N ASP A 264 12.89 -12.96 -14.51
CA ASP A 264 13.27 -14.09 -13.69
C ASP A 264 13.74 -13.68 -12.28
N VAL A 265 14.43 -12.52 -12.17
CA VAL A 265 14.79 -11.91 -10.87
C VAL A 265 13.54 -11.43 -10.13
N VAL A 266 12.64 -10.72 -10.82
CA VAL A 266 11.35 -10.28 -10.26
C VAL A 266 10.53 -11.47 -9.78
N GLY A 267 10.41 -12.53 -10.61
CA GLY A 267 9.66 -13.74 -10.28
C GLY A 267 10.25 -14.49 -9.07
N LYS A 268 11.58 -14.56 -8.95
CA LYS A 268 12.24 -15.18 -7.81
C LYS A 268 11.98 -14.42 -6.50
N LEU A 269 12.08 -13.09 -6.54
CA LEU A 269 11.77 -12.23 -5.40
C LEU A 269 10.30 -12.33 -5.01
N GLN A 270 9.40 -12.28 -6.00
CA GLN A 270 7.97 -12.42 -5.78
C GLN A 270 7.61 -13.75 -5.12
N ALA A 271 8.09 -14.88 -5.65
CA ALA A 271 7.81 -16.19 -5.08
C ALA A 271 8.28 -16.31 -3.63
N ALA A 272 9.46 -15.74 -3.30
CA ALA A 272 9.95 -15.70 -1.94
C ALA A 272 9.07 -14.83 -1.04
N LEU A 273 8.77 -13.59 -1.44
CA LEU A 273 7.94 -12.67 -0.65
C LEU A 273 6.52 -13.21 -0.44
N ALA A 274 5.86 -13.71 -1.49
CA ALA A 274 4.51 -14.24 -1.41
C ALA A 274 4.41 -15.45 -0.46
N ARG A 275 5.43 -16.31 -0.43
CA ARG A 275 5.52 -17.42 0.53
C ARG A 275 5.73 -16.88 1.96
N ILE A 276 6.65 -15.93 2.15
CA ILE A 276 7.01 -15.38 3.46
C ILE A 276 5.81 -14.69 4.11
N VAL A 277 5.11 -13.80 3.40
CA VAL A 277 3.99 -13.04 3.99
C VAL A 277 2.83 -13.94 4.42
N ARG A 278 2.67 -15.11 3.79
CA ARG A 278 1.62 -16.10 4.09
C ARG A 278 2.00 -17.08 5.19
N THR A 279 3.23 -17.05 5.71
CA THR A 279 3.57 -17.88 6.87
C THR A 279 2.78 -17.43 8.10
N PRO A 280 2.34 -18.36 8.99
CA PRO A 280 1.60 -17.99 10.19
C PRO A 280 2.34 -16.99 11.08
N GLU A 281 3.67 -17.11 11.18
CA GLU A 281 4.51 -16.21 11.95
C GLU A 281 4.45 -14.77 11.39
N VAL A 282 4.69 -14.60 10.08
CA VAL A 282 4.71 -13.27 9.45
C VAL A 282 3.30 -12.66 9.40
N SER A 283 2.29 -13.47 9.06
CA SER A 283 0.89 -13.02 9.11
C SER A 283 0.52 -12.49 10.49
N LYS A 284 0.95 -13.14 11.57
CA LYS A 284 0.72 -12.68 12.95
C LYS A 284 1.45 -11.37 13.26
N LEU A 285 2.70 -11.21 12.77
CA LEU A 285 3.45 -9.96 12.93
C LEU A 285 2.80 -8.80 12.17
N LEU A 286 2.32 -9.04 10.95
CA LEU A 286 1.58 -8.06 10.16
C LEU A 286 0.24 -7.71 10.83
N ALA A 287 -0.52 -8.72 11.28
CA ALA A 287 -1.80 -8.52 11.95
C ALA A 287 -1.69 -7.67 13.23
N ALA A 288 -0.59 -7.81 13.98
CA ALA A 288 -0.31 -6.96 15.16
C ALA A 288 -0.14 -5.47 14.78
N GLN A 289 0.17 -5.17 13.51
CA GLN A 289 0.24 -3.82 12.95
C GLN A 289 -1.07 -3.40 12.25
N GLY A 290 -2.10 -4.25 12.25
CA GLY A 290 -3.35 -4.04 11.52
C GLY A 290 -3.23 -4.29 10.01
N LEU A 291 -2.21 -5.03 9.60
CA LEU A 291 -1.93 -5.35 8.21
C LEU A 291 -2.40 -6.78 7.90
N GLU A 292 -3.01 -6.96 6.74
CA GLU A 292 -3.42 -8.27 6.25
C GLU A 292 -2.53 -8.71 5.10
N ALA A 293 -1.94 -9.90 5.23
CA ALA A 293 -1.03 -10.45 4.24
C ALA A 293 -1.72 -10.70 2.89
N VAL A 294 -1.09 -10.31 1.79
CA VAL A 294 -1.57 -10.50 0.40
C VAL A 294 -0.63 -11.42 -0.37
N GLY A 295 0.55 -10.96 -0.75
CA GLY A 295 1.51 -11.73 -1.57
C GLY A 295 1.01 -11.95 -3.00
N SER A 296 0.64 -10.89 -3.70
CA SER A 296 0.13 -10.91 -5.08
C SER A 296 1.19 -11.32 -6.10
N THR A 297 0.75 -11.66 -7.34
CA THR A 297 1.68 -11.73 -8.48
C THR A 297 2.09 -10.33 -8.93
N PRO A 298 3.16 -10.18 -9.74
CA PRO A 298 3.56 -8.88 -10.29
C PRO A 298 2.46 -8.25 -11.16
N GLU A 299 1.74 -9.08 -11.94
CA GLU A 299 0.66 -8.63 -12.81
C GLU A 299 -0.54 -8.12 -12.00
N GLN A 300 -0.95 -8.87 -10.97
CA GLN A 300 -2.03 -8.46 -10.05
C GLN A 300 -1.66 -7.16 -9.35
N PHE A 301 -0.41 -7.03 -8.93
CA PHE A 301 0.05 -5.81 -8.26
C PHE A 301 0.11 -4.61 -9.23
N ALA A 302 0.56 -4.81 -10.47
CA ALA A 302 0.54 -3.77 -11.50
C ALA A 302 -0.89 -3.29 -11.81
N GLU A 303 -1.85 -4.21 -11.91
CA GLU A 303 -3.26 -3.90 -12.10
C GLU A 303 -3.83 -3.12 -10.91
N TYR A 304 -3.53 -3.58 -9.69
CA TYR A 304 -3.95 -2.90 -8.47
C TYR A 304 -3.41 -1.45 -8.41
N ILE A 305 -2.11 -1.26 -8.67
CA ILE A 305 -1.47 0.07 -8.70
C ILE A 305 -2.19 0.99 -9.70
N ARG A 306 -2.50 0.49 -10.89
CA ARG A 306 -3.19 1.28 -11.92
C ARG A 306 -4.60 1.65 -11.49
N SER A 307 -5.36 0.69 -10.96
CA SER A 307 -6.72 0.92 -10.45
C SER A 307 -6.74 1.95 -9.31
N ASP A 308 -5.81 1.83 -8.37
CA ASP A 308 -5.67 2.75 -7.23
C ASP A 308 -5.27 4.16 -7.71
N TYR A 309 -4.31 4.26 -8.64
CA TYR A 309 -3.94 5.52 -9.29
C TYR A 309 -5.13 6.21 -9.98
N ASP A 310 -5.88 5.46 -10.80
CA ASP A 310 -7.04 5.98 -11.52
C ASP A 310 -8.17 6.42 -10.57
N GLN A 311 -8.36 5.70 -9.46
CA GLN A 311 -9.32 6.07 -8.42
C GLN A 311 -8.94 7.41 -7.78
N HIS A 312 -7.66 7.59 -7.45
CA HIS A 312 -7.15 8.84 -6.88
C HIS A 312 -7.28 10.01 -7.85
N VAL A 313 -6.94 9.82 -9.14
CA VAL A 313 -7.12 10.84 -10.18
C VAL A 313 -8.58 11.28 -10.27
N ARG A 314 -9.52 10.32 -10.30
CA ARG A 314 -10.97 10.64 -10.33
C ARG A 314 -11.38 11.41 -9.10
N LEU A 315 -11.02 10.96 -7.90
CA LEU A 315 -11.41 11.63 -6.67
C LEU A 315 -10.84 13.05 -6.56
N ILE A 316 -9.58 13.25 -6.92
CA ILE A 316 -8.96 14.60 -6.94
C ILE A 316 -9.74 15.53 -7.85
N LYS A 317 -10.11 15.05 -9.05
CA LYS A 317 -10.89 15.83 -10.04
C LYS A 317 -12.31 16.14 -9.55
N ASP A 318 -13.03 15.11 -9.08
CA ASP A 318 -14.47 15.20 -8.77
C ASP A 318 -14.72 15.90 -7.43
N ALA A 319 -13.85 15.72 -6.45
CA ALA A 319 -13.92 16.41 -5.16
C ALA A 319 -13.29 17.81 -5.17
N GLY A 320 -12.68 18.22 -6.29
CA GLY A 320 -12.02 19.53 -6.43
C GLY A 320 -10.84 19.71 -5.44
N LEU A 321 -10.19 18.61 -5.03
CA LEU A 321 -9.09 18.65 -4.08
C LEU A 321 -7.89 19.33 -4.74
N LYS A 322 -7.47 20.46 -4.18
CA LYS A 322 -6.26 21.17 -4.59
C LYS A 322 -5.17 20.86 -3.57
N PHE A 323 -4.13 20.18 -4.02
CA PHE A 323 -2.91 20.01 -3.24
C PHE A 323 -1.97 21.17 -3.60
N GLN A 324 -1.37 21.79 -2.59
CA GLN A 324 -0.41 22.88 -2.73
C GLN A 324 0.99 22.35 -2.94
#